data_50556e5b02f8c5614445067d01338ec4
#
_entry.id   50556e5b02f8c5614445067d01338ec4
#
_cell.length_a   1.000
_cell.length_b   1.000
_cell.length_c   1.000
_cell.angle_alpha   90.00
_cell.angle_beta   90.00
_cell.angle_gamma   90.00
#
_symmetry.space_group_name_H-M   'P 1'
#
loop_
_entity.id
_entity.type
_entity.pdbx_description
1 polymer ?
#
loop_
_entity_poly.entity_id
_entity_poly.type
_entity_poly.pdbx_seq_one_letter_code
_entity_poly.pdbx_strand_id
1 'polypeptide(L)'
;MLLMIDNYDSFVYNLVQYFKELDEDIVVKRNDEITIDDIKTLNPEIIVLSPGPCSPTEAGICIEAVENFKGKIPILGICLGHQTIGQVFGSKIVKAIEPVHGKVHSITHDGKGVFTNIKNPLNVTRYHSLVVDRETLSDELEITAQTKGGEIMGLRHKKYMIEGVQFHPEAVLTECGHELLRNFITLARERIQENA
;
A
#
# COMPACT_ATOMS: atom_id res chain seq x y z
N MET A 1 -2.49 -3.38 -17.31
CA MET A 1 -1.07 -3.23 -16.94
C MET A 1 -0.98 -2.47 -15.64
N LEU A 2 -0.15 -2.93 -14.71
CA LEU A 2 0.08 -2.38 -13.39
C LEU A 2 1.44 -1.67 -13.35
N LEU A 3 1.51 -0.46 -12.80
CA LEU A 3 2.77 0.25 -12.55
C LEU A 3 3.19 0.08 -11.10
N MET A 4 4.39 -0.48 -10.88
CA MET A 4 5.07 -0.51 -9.59
C MET A 4 6.06 0.65 -9.52
N ILE A 5 5.88 1.57 -8.59
CA ILE A 5 6.90 2.58 -8.25
C ILE A 5 7.80 1.99 -7.18
N ASP A 6 9.04 1.68 -7.57
CA ASP A 6 10.05 1.05 -6.72
C ASP A 6 10.77 2.11 -5.88
N ASN A 7 10.64 2.01 -4.56
CA ASN A 7 11.28 2.87 -3.58
C ASN A 7 12.65 2.33 -3.11
N TYR A 8 13.37 1.62 -3.98
CA TYR A 8 14.68 1.02 -3.67
C TYR A 8 14.63 0.00 -2.53
N ASP A 9 13.54 -0.78 -2.50
CA ASP A 9 13.35 -1.82 -1.51
C ASP A 9 14.00 -3.15 -1.95
N SER A 10 14.61 -3.84 -0.99
CA SER A 10 15.24 -5.16 -1.24
C SER A 10 14.22 -6.24 -1.62
N PHE A 11 12.95 -6.08 -1.24
CA PHE A 11 11.88 -7.07 -1.44
C PHE A 11 10.96 -6.73 -2.61
N VAL A 12 11.23 -5.67 -3.38
CA VAL A 12 10.37 -5.25 -4.50
C VAL A 12 10.18 -6.39 -5.51
N TYR A 13 11.21 -7.18 -5.80
CA TYR A 13 11.11 -8.29 -6.74
C TYR A 13 10.25 -9.44 -6.23
N ASN A 14 10.16 -9.67 -4.92
CA ASN A 14 9.21 -10.63 -4.34
C ASN A 14 7.78 -10.15 -4.56
N LEU A 15 7.53 -8.85 -4.37
CA LEU A 15 6.23 -8.26 -4.63
C LEU A 15 5.86 -8.34 -6.13
N VAL A 16 6.81 -8.04 -7.02
CA VAL A 16 6.65 -8.23 -8.47
C VAL A 16 6.33 -9.68 -8.81
N GLN A 17 7.01 -10.63 -8.19
CA GLN A 17 6.76 -12.06 -8.40
C GLN A 17 5.34 -12.45 -7.99
N TYR A 18 4.84 -11.97 -6.83
CA TYR A 18 3.48 -12.21 -6.40
C TYR A 18 2.45 -11.69 -7.40
N PHE A 19 2.64 -10.48 -7.93
CA PHE A 19 1.76 -9.95 -8.97
C PHE A 19 1.82 -10.78 -10.27
N LYS A 20 2.99 -11.24 -10.68
CA LYS A 20 3.12 -12.14 -11.85
C LYS A 20 2.44 -13.49 -11.63
N GLU A 21 2.48 -14.03 -10.42
CA GLU A 21 1.75 -15.25 -10.05
C GLU A 21 0.23 -15.06 -10.03
N LEU A 22 -0.21 -13.81 -10.00
CA LEU A 22 -1.62 -13.42 -10.19
C LEU A 22 -1.96 -13.07 -11.64
N ASP A 23 -1.08 -13.41 -12.60
CA ASP A 23 -1.20 -13.16 -14.04
C ASP A 23 -1.25 -11.65 -14.40
N GLU A 24 -0.60 -10.80 -13.60
CA GLU A 24 -0.55 -9.37 -13.86
C GLU A 24 0.61 -8.98 -14.79
N ASP A 25 0.29 -8.15 -15.79
CA ASP A 25 1.28 -7.42 -16.59
C ASP A 25 1.77 -6.22 -15.77
N ILE A 26 3.04 -6.22 -15.39
CA ILE A 26 3.64 -5.26 -14.46
C ILE A 26 4.86 -4.56 -15.04
N VAL A 27 4.87 -3.24 -14.97
CA VAL A 27 6.00 -2.37 -15.29
C VAL A 27 6.57 -1.84 -13.98
N VAL A 28 7.87 -1.96 -13.78
CA VAL A 28 8.58 -1.45 -12.60
C VAL A 28 9.40 -0.23 -12.99
N LYS A 29 9.23 0.88 -12.28
CA LYS A 29 10.01 2.10 -12.42
C LYS A 29 10.45 2.60 -11.05
N ARG A 30 11.70 3.01 -10.92
CA ARG A 30 12.19 3.62 -9.68
C ARG A 30 11.58 4.98 -9.45
N ASN A 31 11.46 5.36 -8.19
CA ASN A 31 10.77 6.58 -7.76
C ASN A 31 11.44 7.90 -8.22
N ASP A 32 12.68 7.84 -8.67
CA ASP A 32 13.47 8.96 -9.21
C ASP A 32 13.74 8.82 -10.73
N GLU A 33 13.23 7.77 -11.37
CA GLU A 33 13.43 7.48 -12.80
C GLU A 33 12.15 7.64 -13.63
N ILE A 34 11.06 8.09 -13.02
CA ILE A 34 9.76 8.30 -13.69
C ILE A 34 9.17 9.65 -13.29
N THR A 35 8.52 10.33 -14.23
CA THR A 35 7.81 11.60 -14.00
C THR A 35 6.30 11.40 -14.03
N ILE A 36 5.54 12.40 -13.56
CA ILE A 36 4.07 12.39 -13.66
C ILE A 36 3.60 12.29 -15.11
N ASP A 37 4.29 12.95 -16.04
CA ASP A 37 3.93 12.89 -17.45
C ASP A 37 4.25 11.54 -18.08
N ASP A 38 5.31 10.87 -17.63
CA ASP A 38 5.59 9.48 -18.01
C ASP A 38 4.46 8.54 -17.53
N ILE A 39 3.96 8.73 -16.31
CA ILE A 39 2.85 7.93 -15.78
C ILE A 39 1.57 8.19 -16.58
N LYS A 40 1.28 9.44 -16.94
CA LYS A 40 0.13 9.77 -17.81
C LYS A 40 0.25 9.09 -19.17
N THR A 41 1.44 9.11 -19.77
CA THR A 41 1.71 8.48 -21.07
C THR A 41 1.60 6.96 -21.00
N LEU A 42 2.12 6.37 -19.93
CA LEU A 42 2.05 4.92 -19.66
C LEU A 42 0.61 4.46 -19.44
N ASN A 43 -0.23 5.33 -18.86
CA ASN A 43 -1.65 5.12 -18.59
C ASN A 43 -1.94 3.77 -17.90
N PRO A 44 -1.36 3.50 -16.73
CA PRO A 44 -1.57 2.24 -16.04
C PRO A 44 -2.99 2.13 -15.48
N GLU A 45 -3.50 0.90 -15.38
CA GLU A 45 -4.79 0.63 -14.72
C GLU A 45 -4.70 0.76 -13.20
N ILE A 46 -3.55 0.43 -12.63
CA ILE A 46 -3.28 0.41 -11.19
C ILE A 46 -1.88 0.94 -10.93
N ILE A 47 -1.71 1.71 -9.86
CA ILE A 47 -0.41 2.12 -9.34
C ILE A 47 -0.17 1.42 -8.00
N VAL A 48 1.00 0.80 -7.84
CA VAL A 48 1.46 0.24 -6.56
C VAL A 48 2.69 1.01 -6.11
N LEU A 49 2.65 1.53 -4.89
CA LEU A 49 3.77 2.16 -4.21
C LEU A 49 4.47 1.11 -3.35
N SER A 50 5.71 0.77 -3.67
CA SER A 50 6.45 -0.29 -3.00
C SER A 50 6.87 0.07 -1.59
N PRO A 51 7.27 -0.92 -0.76
CA PRO A 51 8.10 -0.67 0.41
C PRO A 51 9.37 0.11 0.04
N GLY A 52 10.03 0.66 1.05
CA GLY A 52 11.29 1.35 0.87
C GLY A 52 11.85 1.90 2.18
N PRO A 53 13.09 2.40 2.16
CA PRO A 53 13.72 3.00 3.32
C PRO A 53 13.22 4.42 3.61
N CYS A 54 13.62 4.97 4.75
CA CYS A 54 13.41 6.34 5.17
C CYS A 54 11.93 6.70 5.39
N SER A 55 11.48 7.83 4.88
CA SER A 55 10.13 8.36 5.06
C SER A 55 9.50 8.75 3.73
N PRO A 56 8.16 9.01 3.69
CA PRO A 56 7.50 9.43 2.45
C PRO A 56 8.11 10.66 1.78
N THR A 57 8.67 11.58 2.55
CA THR A 57 9.31 12.80 2.03
C THR A 57 10.53 12.49 1.16
N GLU A 58 11.16 11.34 1.39
CA GLU A 58 12.36 10.87 0.66
C GLU A 58 12.02 9.82 -0.41
N ALA A 59 10.74 9.55 -0.63
CA ALA A 59 10.26 8.54 -1.57
C ALA A 59 10.07 9.08 -3.01
N GLY A 60 10.91 10.02 -3.44
CA GLY A 60 10.88 10.56 -4.79
C GLY A 60 9.50 11.04 -5.21
N ILE A 61 8.98 10.53 -6.33
CA ILE A 61 7.72 10.95 -6.94
C ILE A 61 6.46 10.47 -6.18
N CYS A 62 6.57 9.60 -5.16
CA CYS A 62 5.42 8.89 -4.60
C CYS A 62 4.32 9.83 -4.06
N ILE A 63 4.68 10.90 -3.34
CA ILE A 63 3.71 11.90 -2.84
C ILE A 63 2.98 12.53 -4.03
N GLU A 64 3.73 13.04 -5.01
CA GLU A 64 3.20 13.70 -6.20
C GLU A 64 2.33 12.74 -7.03
N ALA A 65 2.70 11.47 -7.11
CA ALA A 65 1.90 10.44 -7.79
C ALA A 65 0.54 10.25 -7.13
N VAL A 66 0.47 10.13 -5.80
CA VAL A 66 -0.80 10.03 -5.08
C VAL A 66 -1.65 11.28 -5.30
N GLU A 67 -1.06 12.48 -5.18
CA GLU A 67 -1.77 13.76 -5.38
C GLU A 67 -2.36 13.91 -6.78
N ASN A 68 -1.63 13.53 -7.82
CA ASN A 68 -2.05 13.68 -9.21
C ASN A 68 -3.06 12.61 -9.67
N PHE A 69 -2.97 11.40 -9.13
CA PHE A 69 -3.75 10.25 -9.60
C PHE A 69 -4.88 9.81 -8.66
N LYS A 70 -4.98 10.36 -7.44
CA LYS A 70 -6.12 10.11 -6.54
C LYS A 70 -7.44 10.40 -7.24
N GLY A 71 -8.36 9.44 -7.17
CA GLY A 71 -9.66 9.52 -7.85
C GLY A 71 -9.64 9.27 -9.35
N LYS A 72 -8.48 9.00 -9.96
CA LYS A 72 -8.31 8.72 -11.38
C LYS A 72 -7.82 7.29 -11.62
N ILE A 73 -6.82 6.87 -10.88
CA ILE A 73 -6.20 5.54 -10.96
C ILE A 73 -6.24 4.92 -9.57
N PRO A 74 -6.66 3.65 -9.41
CA PRO A 74 -6.55 2.92 -8.16
C PRO A 74 -5.10 2.84 -7.67
N ILE A 75 -4.88 3.06 -6.35
CA ILE A 75 -3.55 3.09 -5.76
C ILE A 75 -3.49 2.15 -4.57
N LEU A 76 -2.48 1.27 -4.55
CA LEU A 76 -2.13 0.42 -3.42
C LEU A 76 -0.79 0.85 -2.85
N GLY A 77 -0.72 1.15 -1.56
CA GLY A 77 0.53 1.46 -0.86
C GLY A 77 0.97 0.33 0.06
N ILE A 78 2.22 -0.09 -0.04
CA ILE A 78 2.82 -1.12 0.80
C ILE A 78 3.92 -0.50 1.66
N CYS A 79 3.84 -0.64 2.98
CA CYS A 79 4.81 -0.13 3.96
C CYS A 79 5.08 1.38 3.79
N LEU A 80 6.17 1.79 3.16
CA LEU A 80 6.45 3.19 2.82
C LEU A 80 5.35 3.80 1.94
N GLY A 81 4.81 3.04 0.99
CA GLY A 81 3.68 3.46 0.16
C GLY A 81 2.40 3.72 0.97
N HIS A 82 2.12 2.90 1.98
CA HIS A 82 1.02 3.12 2.93
C HIS A 82 1.22 4.42 3.74
N GLN A 83 2.43 4.66 4.23
CA GLN A 83 2.77 5.90 4.94
C GLN A 83 2.65 7.12 4.01
N THR A 84 3.03 6.99 2.75
CA THR A 84 2.85 8.03 1.73
C THR A 84 1.38 8.42 1.56
N ILE A 85 0.49 7.44 1.49
CA ILE A 85 -0.96 7.68 1.45
C ILE A 85 -1.40 8.44 2.70
N GLY A 86 -1.02 7.99 3.88
CA GLY A 86 -1.34 8.68 5.13
C GLY A 86 -0.89 10.14 5.12
N GLN A 87 0.33 10.41 4.69
CA GLN A 87 0.90 11.76 4.65
C GLN A 87 0.22 12.67 3.62
N VAL A 88 -0.08 12.17 2.42
CA VAL A 88 -0.77 12.96 1.37
C VAL A 88 -2.13 13.46 1.85
N PHE A 89 -2.85 12.65 2.63
CA PHE A 89 -4.14 13.04 3.19
C PHE A 89 -4.03 13.76 4.54
N GLY A 90 -2.84 14.19 4.95
CA GLY A 90 -2.62 15.10 6.08
C GLY A 90 -2.27 14.44 7.42
N SER A 91 -2.09 13.12 7.46
CA SER A 91 -1.64 12.43 8.66
C SER A 91 -0.14 12.60 8.88
N LYS A 92 0.29 12.69 10.12
CA LYS A 92 1.72 12.66 10.47
C LYS A 92 2.27 11.24 10.42
N ILE A 93 3.55 11.13 10.11
CA ILE A 93 4.32 9.89 10.20
C ILE A 93 5.20 10.00 11.44
N VAL A 94 5.04 9.07 12.36
CA VAL A 94 5.68 9.09 13.68
C VAL A 94 6.42 7.78 13.94
N LYS A 95 7.27 7.75 14.97
CA LYS A 95 7.94 6.53 15.38
C LYS A 95 6.92 5.51 15.89
N ALA A 96 7.09 4.25 15.50
CA ALA A 96 6.36 3.12 16.05
C ALA A 96 6.66 2.97 17.56
N ILE A 97 5.79 2.27 18.27
CA ILE A 97 5.99 1.95 19.69
C ILE A 97 7.35 1.27 19.89
N GLU A 98 7.70 0.37 18.98
CA GLU A 98 9.02 -0.23 18.87
C GLU A 98 9.41 -0.42 17.39
N PRO A 99 10.71 -0.30 17.05
CA PRO A 99 11.17 -0.66 15.71
C PRO A 99 10.97 -2.16 15.49
N VAL A 100 10.43 -2.54 14.31
CA VAL A 100 10.17 -3.93 13.98
C VAL A 100 10.96 -4.31 12.73
N HIS A 101 11.68 -5.43 12.80
CA HIS A 101 12.44 -5.95 11.67
C HIS A 101 12.25 -7.46 11.52
N GLY A 102 11.45 -7.86 10.55
CA GLY A 102 11.20 -9.27 10.23
C GLY A 102 10.40 -10.04 11.28
N LYS A 103 9.68 -9.35 12.17
CA LYS A 103 8.85 -10.00 13.19
C LYS A 103 7.42 -10.20 12.68
N VAL A 104 6.84 -11.33 13.05
CA VAL A 104 5.44 -11.67 12.79
C VAL A 104 4.58 -11.17 13.95
N HIS A 105 3.55 -10.41 13.62
CA HIS A 105 2.55 -9.95 14.59
C HIS A 105 1.14 -10.29 14.10
N SER A 106 0.25 -10.55 15.06
CA SER A 106 -1.17 -10.69 14.80
C SER A 106 -1.83 -9.32 14.72
N ILE A 107 -2.62 -9.11 13.67
CA ILE A 107 -3.44 -7.91 13.48
C ILE A 107 -4.91 -8.27 13.37
N THR A 108 -5.77 -7.33 13.72
CA THR A 108 -7.21 -7.40 13.44
C THR A 108 -7.56 -6.45 12.29
N HIS A 109 -8.58 -6.78 11.51
CA HIS A 109 -9.00 -5.99 10.35
C HIS A 109 -10.52 -5.97 10.20
N ASP A 110 -11.02 -5.11 9.31
CA ASP A 110 -12.45 -4.87 9.10
C ASP A 110 -13.14 -5.91 8.19
N GLY A 111 -12.39 -6.81 7.57
CA GLY A 111 -12.91 -7.82 6.63
C GLY A 111 -13.39 -7.27 5.28
N LYS A 112 -13.01 -6.04 4.93
CA LYS A 112 -13.42 -5.36 3.69
C LYS A 112 -12.20 -5.00 2.84
N GLY A 113 -12.44 -4.60 1.58
CA GLY A 113 -11.36 -4.18 0.69
C GLY A 113 -10.35 -5.29 0.49
N VAL A 114 -9.08 -5.01 0.67
CA VAL A 114 -8.01 -6.03 0.59
C VAL A 114 -8.19 -7.18 1.57
N PHE A 115 -8.92 -6.97 2.67
CA PHE A 115 -9.19 -7.98 3.70
C PHE A 115 -10.45 -8.82 3.49
N THR A 116 -11.12 -8.67 2.34
CA THR A 116 -12.32 -9.46 2.01
C THR A 116 -12.02 -10.95 2.02
N ASN A 117 -12.79 -11.73 2.79
CA ASN A 117 -12.62 -13.17 2.97
C ASN A 117 -11.24 -13.60 3.53
N ILE A 118 -10.53 -12.71 4.17
CA ILE A 118 -9.26 -13.00 4.85
C ILE A 118 -9.55 -13.42 6.30
N LYS A 119 -8.81 -14.40 6.78
CA LYS A 119 -8.91 -14.83 8.20
C LYS A 119 -8.62 -13.65 9.14
N ASN A 120 -9.31 -13.59 10.27
CA ASN A 120 -9.18 -12.55 11.28
C ASN A 120 -9.14 -13.18 12.69
N PRO A 121 -8.08 -13.02 13.47
CA PRO A 121 -6.88 -12.21 13.20
C PRO A 121 -5.97 -12.80 12.11
N LEU A 122 -5.11 -11.95 11.53
CA LEU A 122 -4.15 -12.29 10.50
C LEU A 122 -2.72 -12.11 11.01
N ASN A 123 -1.83 -13.07 10.76
CA ASN A 123 -0.41 -12.93 11.07
C ASN A 123 0.34 -12.30 9.89
N VAL A 124 1.06 -11.22 10.16
CA VAL A 124 1.75 -10.44 9.14
C VAL A 124 3.19 -10.14 9.54
N THR A 125 4.07 -10.06 8.56
CA THR A 125 5.48 -9.69 8.76
C THR A 125 5.65 -8.18 8.66
N ARG A 126 6.37 -7.61 9.63
CA ARG A 126 6.61 -6.17 9.75
C ARG A 126 8.09 -5.85 9.63
N TYR A 127 8.41 -4.79 8.86
CA TYR A 127 9.76 -4.25 8.65
C TYR A 127 9.71 -2.72 8.66
N HIS A 128 9.34 -2.10 9.80
CA HIS A 128 9.23 -0.65 9.86
C HIS A 128 9.52 -0.09 11.27
N SER A 129 10.00 1.14 11.31
CA SER A 129 10.20 1.92 12.52
C SER A 129 9.27 3.14 12.60
N LEU A 130 8.54 3.42 11.51
CA LEU A 130 7.57 4.51 11.42
C LEU A 130 6.17 3.95 11.19
N VAL A 131 5.17 4.72 11.61
CA VAL A 131 3.74 4.44 11.44
C VAL A 131 2.97 5.72 11.12
N VAL A 132 1.79 5.56 10.53
CA VAL A 132 0.82 6.65 10.43
C VAL A 132 0.25 6.93 11.81
N ASP A 133 0.31 8.19 12.23
CA ASP A 133 -0.17 8.62 13.53
C ASP A 133 -1.70 8.60 13.59
N ARG A 134 -2.25 7.80 14.51
CA ARG A 134 -3.70 7.67 14.72
C ARG A 134 -4.35 8.98 15.14
N GLU A 135 -3.67 9.80 15.93
CA GLU A 135 -4.24 11.05 16.46
C GLU A 135 -4.39 12.14 15.40
N THR A 136 -3.57 12.08 14.34
CA THR A 136 -3.62 13.02 13.23
C THR A 136 -4.28 12.44 11.98
N LEU A 137 -4.92 11.27 12.08
CA LEU A 137 -5.53 10.62 10.94
C LEU A 137 -6.60 11.52 10.31
N SER A 138 -6.48 11.71 9.00
CA SER A 138 -7.45 12.48 8.21
C SER A 138 -8.85 11.86 8.24
N ASP A 139 -9.88 12.70 8.25
CA ASP A 139 -11.29 12.28 8.12
C ASP A 139 -11.60 11.62 6.77
N GLU A 140 -10.74 11.79 5.77
CA GLU A 140 -10.88 11.15 4.45
C GLU A 140 -10.45 9.68 4.46
N LEU A 141 -9.69 9.26 5.48
CA LEU A 141 -9.19 7.90 5.62
C LEU A 141 -9.94 7.14 6.72
N GLU A 142 -10.03 5.83 6.56
CA GLU A 142 -10.48 4.91 7.60
C GLU A 142 -9.41 3.87 7.90
N ILE A 143 -9.32 3.47 9.18
CA ILE A 143 -8.43 2.42 9.63
C ILE A 143 -9.07 1.07 9.29
N THR A 144 -8.38 0.26 8.52
CA THR A 144 -8.87 -1.06 8.08
C THR A 144 -8.24 -2.21 8.84
N ALA A 145 -7.06 -2.00 9.43
CA ALA A 145 -6.37 -2.99 10.25
C ALA A 145 -5.49 -2.32 11.31
N GLN A 146 -5.28 -3.01 12.42
CA GLN A 146 -4.45 -2.52 13.53
C GLN A 146 -3.84 -3.66 14.33
N THR A 147 -2.74 -3.36 15.05
CA THR A 147 -2.18 -4.23 16.07
C THR A 147 -3.03 -4.19 17.34
N LYS A 148 -2.79 -5.12 18.28
CA LYS A 148 -3.41 -5.09 19.61
C LYS A 148 -3.08 -3.79 20.37
N GLY A 149 -1.91 -3.21 20.14
CA GLY A 149 -1.49 -1.93 20.71
C GLY A 149 -2.07 -0.68 20.04
N GLY A 150 -2.87 -0.85 18.99
CA GLY A 150 -3.55 0.24 18.27
C GLY A 150 -2.72 0.91 17.17
N GLU A 151 -1.54 0.39 16.82
CA GLU A 151 -0.81 0.89 15.66
C GLU A 151 -1.57 0.56 14.38
N ILE A 152 -1.70 1.54 13.50
CA ILE A 152 -2.39 1.38 12.21
C ILE A 152 -1.60 0.44 11.31
N MET A 153 -2.26 -0.61 10.83
CA MET A 153 -1.69 -1.60 9.91
C MET A 153 -2.38 -1.63 8.56
N GLY A 154 -3.48 -0.91 8.39
CA GLY A 154 -4.19 -0.74 7.13
C GLY A 154 -4.99 0.54 7.11
N LEU A 155 -5.07 1.16 5.93
CA LEU A 155 -5.83 2.36 5.63
C LEU A 155 -6.62 2.18 4.34
N ARG A 156 -7.76 2.85 4.25
CA ARG A 156 -8.56 2.99 3.03
C ARG A 156 -9.08 4.42 2.92
N HIS A 157 -9.05 4.97 1.70
CA HIS A 157 -9.73 6.23 1.43
C HIS A 157 -11.24 5.99 1.30
N LYS A 158 -12.05 6.83 1.94
CA LYS A 158 -13.52 6.64 2.00
C LYS A 158 -14.21 6.80 0.64
N LYS A 159 -13.62 7.51 -0.29
CA LYS A 159 -14.21 7.83 -1.61
C LYS A 159 -13.43 7.22 -2.79
N TYR A 160 -12.12 7.31 -2.77
CA TYR A 160 -11.28 6.87 -3.89
C TYR A 160 -10.82 5.43 -3.68
N MET A 161 -10.55 4.72 -4.77
CA MET A 161 -9.96 3.38 -4.71
C MET A 161 -8.48 3.47 -4.35
N ILE A 162 -8.21 3.75 -3.09
CA ILE A 162 -6.87 3.88 -2.51
C ILE A 162 -6.86 3.08 -1.21
N GLU A 163 -5.98 2.10 -1.12
CA GLU A 163 -5.74 1.32 0.09
C GLU A 163 -4.25 1.23 0.40
N GLY A 164 -3.92 1.06 1.66
CA GLY A 164 -2.55 0.86 2.11
C GLY A 164 -2.47 -0.16 3.23
N VAL A 165 -1.39 -0.95 3.23
CA VAL A 165 -1.03 -1.87 4.31
C VAL A 165 0.37 -1.57 4.80
N GLN A 166 0.55 -1.51 6.13
CA GLN A 166 1.84 -1.20 6.75
C GLN A 166 2.79 -2.40 6.72
N PHE A 167 2.25 -3.59 6.68
CA PHE A 167 3.00 -4.85 6.63
C PHE A 167 3.36 -5.25 5.19
N HIS A 168 4.12 -6.33 5.06
CA HIS A 168 4.63 -6.85 3.79
C HIS A 168 3.84 -8.08 3.33
N PRO A 169 2.88 -7.96 2.39
CA PRO A 169 2.13 -9.11 1.86
C PRO A 169 3.02 -10.12 1.13
N GLU A 170 4.14 -9.67 0.57
CA GLU A 170 5.11 -10.49 -0.18
C GLU A 170 6.05 -11.30 0.72
N ALA A 171 6.06 -11.03 2.01
CA ALA A 171 6.90 -11.77 2.96
C ALA A 171 6.34 -13.18 3.19
N VAL A 172 7.21 -14.18 3.18
CA VAL A 172 6.85 -15.60 3.27
C VAL A 172 6.01 -15.92 4.52
N LEU A 173 6.27 -15.23 5.64
CA LEU A 173 5.56 -15.45 6.90
C LEU A 173 4.29 -14.59 7.05
N THR A 174 3.95 -13.76 6.06
CA THR A 174 2.65 -13.10 6.00
C THR A 174 1.62 -14.07 5.45
N GLU A 175 0.56 -14.29 6.21
CA GLU A 175 -0.56 -15.14 5.79
C GLU A 175 -1.39 -14.43 4.70
N CYS A 176 -1.91 -15.20 3.76
CA CYS A 176 -2.84 -14.73 2.73
C CYS A 176 -2.29 -13.57 1.84
N GLY A 177 -0.98 -13.51 1.61
CA GLY A 177 -0.39 -12.41 0.85
C GLY A 177 -0.91 -12.28 -0.58
N HIS A 178 -1.03 -13.39 -1.30
CA HIS A 178 -1.60 -13.40 -2.66
C HIS A 178 -3.07 -13.00 -2.69
N GLU A 179 -3.86 -13.48 -1.73
CA GLU A 179 -5.28 -13.15 -1.63
C GLU A 179 -5.50 -11.66 -1.35
N LEU A 180 -4.69 -11.05 -0.48
CA LEU A 180 -4.73 -9.61 -0.21
C LEU A 180 -4.50 -8.80 -1.50
N LEU A 181 -3.47 -9.14 -2.27
CA LEU A 181 -3.15 -8.47 -3.52
C LEU A 181 -4.22 -8.71 -4.59
N ARG A 182 -4.72 -9.94 -4.71
CA ARG A 182 -5.83 -10.29 -5.62
C ARG A 182 -7.09 -9.52 -5.31
N ASN A 183 -7.44 -9.38 -4.03
CA ASN A 183 -8.60 -8.60 -3.60
C ASN A 183 -8.51 -7.15 -4.07
N PHE A 184 -7.34 -6.52 -3.91
CA PHE A 184 -7.14 -5.16 -4.41
C PHE A 184 -7.31 -5.06 -5.92
N ILE A 185 -6.68 -5.94 -6.69
CA ILE A 185 -6.77 -5.96 -8.16
C ILE A 185 -8.22 -6.09 -8.61
N THR A 186 -8.96 -7.02 -8.02
CA THR A 186 -10.37 -7.26 -8.34
C THR A 186 -11.21 -6.01 -8.09
N LEU A 187 -11.11 -5.42 -6.91
CA LEU A 187 -11.85 -4.22 -6.55
C LEU A 187 -11.46 -3.00 -7.41
N ALA A 188 -10.18 -2.87 -7.74
CA ALA A 188 -9.69 -1.81 -8.61
C ALA A 188 -10.33 -1.90 -10.00
N ARG A 189 -10.40 -3.09 -10.57
CA ARG A 189 -11.01 -3.33 -11.89
C ARG A 189 -12.52 -3.13 -11.88
N GLU A 190 -13.21 -3.58 -10.84
CA GLU A 190 -14.65 -3.29 -10.66
C GLU A 190 -14.90 -1.78 -10.64
N ARG A 191 -14.11 -1.03 -9.87
CA ARG A 191 -14.22 0.43 -9.81
C ARG A 191 -13.93 1.13 -11.13
N ILE A 192 -12.95 0.65 -11.91
CA ILE A 192 -12.66 1.18 -13.26
C ILE A 192 -13.86 0.96 -14.17
N GLN A 193 -14.47 -0.22 -14.13
CA GLN A 193 -15.66 -0.55 -14.95
C GLN A 193 -16.89 0.29 -14.58
N GLU A 194 -17.12 0.54 -13.29
CA GLU A 194 -18.21 1.41 -12.80
C GLU A 194 -18.09 2.87 -13.27
N ASN A 195 -16.87 3.35 -13.49
CA ASN A 195 -16.57 4.72 -13.90
C ASN A 195 -16.42 4.89 -15.43
N ALA A 196 -16.43 3.80 -16.18
CA ALA A 196 -16.32 3.80 -17.64
C ALA A 196 -17.69 4.01 -18.31
#